data_f9a05859e9b5c8e2aec4720a66fbbd4c
#
_entry.id   f9a05859e9b5c8e2aec4720a66fbbd4c
#
_cell.length_a   1.000
_cell.length_b   1.000
_cell.length_c   1.000
_cell.angle_alpha   90.00
_cell.angle_beta   90.00
_cell.angle_gamma   90.00
#
_symmetry.space_group_name_H-M   'P 1'
#
loop_
_entity.id
_entity.type
_entity.pdbx_description
1 polymer ?
#
loop_
_entity_poly.entity_id
_entity_poly.type
_entity_poly.pdbx_seq_one_letter_code
_entity_poly.pdbx_strand_id
1 'polypeptide(L)'
;ENIQNYIANYEIGNDTFIENVDIILVDGLSTFGNGVEATVLNETGGREVLINDKLSAHQAYILALYRHRPELINRMKAIADYYSNKHASAVGSIGDHVMILNTGSIKNVRIGDYCHICGTCRLTNGSVNSNVTAPVHIGHGVICDDFIISSGSEVDDGTMLTRCFVGQSCKLGHNYSASDSLFFSNCQGENGEACAIFAGPFTVTHHKSTLLIAGMFSFMNAGSGSNQSNHMYKLGPIHQGTMERGAKTTSDSYILWPARVGAFSLVMGRHVNHADTSNLPFSYLIEQRNTTYLVPGVNLRSVGTIRDAQKWPKRDKRKDPNRLDYINYNLLSPYTIQKMFKGRSILKELRRVSGETSEIYSYQSAKIKNSSLNNGIRFYEIAIHKFLGNSIIKRLEGINFQSNEEIRQRLKPDTEIGTGEWVDMSGLIAPKSEIDRLLDGIENGSVNRLKSINASFAEMHENYYTYEWTWAYNKIQEFYGLNPDEITAQDIIRIVKAWKEAVVGLDKMVYDDARKEFSLSSMTGFGADGSHDEMKQDFEQVRGDFESNTFVTAVLKHIEDKTALGNELIKRIGSIQE
;
A
#
# COMPACT_ATOMS: atom_id res chain seq x y z
N GLU A 1 -4.41 -7.66 43.86
CA GLU A 1 -5.56 -7.17 43.06
C GLU A 1 -6.20 -5.99 43.77
N ASN A 2 -6.41 -4.90 43.03
CA ASN A 2 -7.16 -3.75 43.54
C ASN A 2 -8.21 -3.37 42.47
N ILE A 3 -9.42 -3.90 42.66
CA ILE A 3 -10.57 -3.69 41.79
C ILE A 3 -11.53 -2.77 42.49
N GLN A 4 -11.94 -1.67 41.86
CA GLN A 4 -12.83 -0.68 42.45
C GLN A 4 -14.28 -1.21 42.60
N ASN A 5 -14.77 -1.95 41.57
CA ASN A 5 -16.08 -2.57 41.60
C ASN A 5 -15.98 -4.10 41.57
N TYR A 6 -15.97 -4.72 40.39
CA TYR A 6 -15.92 -6.18 40.26
C TYR A 6 -15.36 -6.67 38.91
N ILE A 7 -14.96 -7.95 38.93
CA ILE A 7 -14.73 -8.74 37.72
C ILE A 7 -15.78 -9.84 37.69
N ALA A 8 -16.48 -10.01 36.57
CA ALA A 8 -17.49 -11.04 36.40
C ALA A 8 -17.46 -11.69 35.01
N ASN A 9 -17.66 -13.00 34.98
CA ASN A 9 -17.75 -13.82 33.78
C ASN A 9 -16.48 -13.78 32.93
N TYR A 10 -15.30 -13.95 33.57
CA TYR A 10 -14.02 -14.05 32.90
C TYR A 10 -13.20 -15.25 33.40
N GLU A 11 -12.54 -15.91 32.47
CA GLU A 11 -11.38 -16.75 32.69
C GLU A 11 -10.12 -15.91 32.62
N ILE A 12 -9.28 -15.97 33.65
CA ILE A 12 -8.06 -15.16 33.76
C ILE A 12 -6.85 -16.10 33.73
N GLY A 13 -5.92 -15.85 32.81
CA GLY A 13 -4.71 -16.60 32.62
C GLY A 13 -3.68 -16.41 33.75
N ASN A 14 -2.60 -17.19 33.65
CA ASN A 14 -1.52 -17.18 34.64
C ASN A 14 -0.69 -15.90 34.58
N ASP A 15 -0.10 -15.52 35.71
CA ASP A 15 0.80 -14.37 35.81
C ASP A 15 0.20 -13.05 35.32
N THR A 16 -1.13 -12.94 35.35
CA THR A 16 -1.87 -11.75 34.97
C THR A 16 -1.98 -10.79 36.15
N PHE A 17 -1.68 -9.52 35.92
CA PHE A 17 -1.70 -8.48 36.92
C PHE A 17 -2.78 -7.45 36.62
N ILE A 18 -3.74 -7.24 37.56
CA ILE A 18 -4.86 -6.31 37.44
C ILE A 18 -4.88 -5.39 38.65
N GLU A 19 -4.70 -4.09 38.43
CA GLU A 19 -4.63 -3.10 39.52
C GLU A 19 -5.38 -1.81 39.16
N ASN A 20 -6.15 -1.33 40.12
CA ASN A 20 -6.90 -0.06 40.03
C ASN A 20 -7.78 -0.02 38.75
N VAL A 21 -8.65 -1.00 38.61
CA VAL A 21 -9.61 -1.14 37.51
C VAL A 21 -11.02 -0.97 38.04
N ASP A 22 -11.86 -0.21 37.32
CA ASP A 22 -13.25 0.00 37.74
C ASP A 22 -14.06 -1.30 37.59
N ILE A 23 -14.28 -1.77 36.38
CA ILE A 23 -15.10 -2.97 36.11
C ILE A 23 -14.58 -3.78 34.91
N ILE A 24 -14.59 -5.12 35.06
CA ILE A 24 -14.37 -6.05 33.96
C ILE A 24 -15.55 -7.03 33.92
N LEU A 25 -16.36 -7.01 32.85
CA LEU A 25 -17.61 -7.74 32.77
C LEU A 25 -17.89 -8.32 31.39
N VAL A 26 -18.33 -9.57 31.32
CA VAL A 26 -19.10 -10.06 30.15
C VAL A 26 -20.59 -10.08 30.56
N ASP A 27 -21.40 -9.36 29.79
CA ASP A 27 -22.82 -9.19 29.97
C ASP A 27 -23.58 -9.92 28.85
N GLY A 28 -24.07 -11.11 29.16
CA GLY A 28 -24.76 -11.97 28.22
C GLY A 28 -23.82 -12.66 27.19
N LEU A 29 -24.40 -13.07 26.06
CA LEU A 29 -23.66 -13.71 24.98
C LEU A 29 -22.98 -12.64 24.12
N SER A 30 -21.67 -12.72 23.96
CA SER A 30 -20.88 -11.77 23.18
C SER A 30 -20.04 -12.48 22.09
N THR A 31 -19.92 -11.86 20.93
CA THR A 31 -18.97 -12.27 19.87
C THR A 31 -17.62 -11.53 19.99
N PHE A 32 -17.47 -10.67 21.01
CA PHE A 32 -16.25 -9.91 21.26
C PHE A 32 -15.79 -9.10 20.04
N GLY A 33 -16.73 -8.35 19.43
CA GLY A 33 -16.47 -7.53 18.26
C GLY A 33 -16.44 -8.27 16.91
N ASN A 34 -16.39 -9.61 16.93
CA ASN A 34 -16.44 -10.38 15.67
C ASN A 34 -17.85 -10.32 15.07
N GLY A 35 -17.94 -10.02 13.77
CA GLY A 35 -19.20 -9.88 13.04
C GLY A 35 -19.80 -8.47 13.08
N VAL A 36 -19.16 -7.52 13.76
CA VAL A 36 -19.55 -6.10 13.66
C VAL A 36 -19.35 -5.62 12.21
N GLU A 37 -20.35 -4.92 11.70
CA GLU A 37 -20.28 -4.31 10.37
C GLU A 37 -19.62 -2.92 10.44
N ALA A 38 -18.51 -2.75 9.74
CA ALA A 38 -17.88 -1.45 9.50
C ALA A 38 -18.29 -0.95 8.10
N THR A 39 -18.89 0.23 8.04
CA THR A 39 -19.40 0.85 6.82
C THR A 39 -18.27 1.62 6.13
N VAL A 40 -17.56 1.00 5.19
CA VAL A 40 -16.41 1.60 4.54
C VAL A 40 -16.72 2.19 3.16
N LEU A 41 -15.92 3.15 2.69
CA LEU A 41 -15.98 3.82 1.40
C LEU A 41 -17.25 4.63 1.13
N ASN A 42 -18.25 4.51 1.95
CA ASN A 42 -19.51 5.24 1.83
C ASN A 42 -20.17 5.33 3.21
N GLU A 43 -20.26 6.51 3.76
CA GLU A 43 -20.85 6.76 5.10
C GLU A 43 -22.33 6.35 5.20
N THR A 44 -23.02 6.24 4.06
CA THR A 44 -24.46 5.85 4.03
C THR A 44 -24.67 4.35 3.83
N GLY A 45 -23.61 3.55 3.82
CA GLY A 45 -23.69 2.10 3.69
C GLY A 45 -23.58 1.56 2.26
N GLY A 46 -23.74 0.25 2.13
CA GLY A 46 -23.67 -0.49 0.86
C GLY A 46 -22.34 -1.21 0.61
N ARG A 47 -21.33 -0.98 1.49
CA ARG A 47 -20.02 -1.64 1.41
C ARG A 47 -19.53 -2.14 2.77
N GLU A 48 -20.46 -2.62 3.59
CA GLU A 48 -20.18 -3.11 4.93
C GLU A 48 -19.22 -4.28 4.90
N VAL A 49 -18.21 -4.24 5.75
CA VAL A 49 -17.24 -5.31 5.99
C VAL A 49 -17.45 -5.84 7.40
N LEU A 50 -17.70 -7.14 7.54
CA LEU A 50 -17.77 -7.78 8.84
C LEU A 50 -16.36 -7.95 9.38
N ILE A 51 -16.02 -7.19 10.42
CA ILE A 51 -14.72 -7.29 11.08
C ILE A 51 -14.64 -8.59 11.90
N ASN A 52 -13.46 -9.20 11.91
CA ASN A 52 -13.19 -10.40 12.69
C ASN A 52 -11.69 -10.61 12.89
N ASP A 53 -11.31 -11.48 13.83
CA ASP A 53 -9.91 -11.76 14.20
C ASP A 53 -9.02 -12.26 13.05
N LYS A 54 -9.59 -12.71 11.95
CA LYS A 54 -8.89 -13.28 10.78
C LYS A 54 -9.03 -12.43 9.53
N LEU A 55 -9.58 -11.23 9.66
CA LEU A 55 -9.76 -10.31 8.53
C LEU A 55 -8.40 -9.86 8.00
N SER A 56 -8.22 -9.98 6.69
CA SER A 56 -7.09 -9.41 5.95
C SER A 56 -7.54 -8.26 5.04
N ALA A 57 -6.58 -7.42 4.62
CA ALA A 57 -6.83 -6.39 3.61
C ALA A 57 -7.44 -6.97 2.33
N HIS A 58 -7.04 -8.18 1.96
CA HIS A 58 -7.49 -8.86 0.74
C HIS A 58 -8.94 -9.32 0.83
N GLN A 59 -9.35 -9.90 1.98
CA GLN A 59 -10.75 -10.25 2.24
C GLN A 59 -11.65 -9.01 2.28
N ALA A 60 -11.22 -7.97 2.99
CA ALA A 60 -11.95 -6.71 3.07
C ALA A 60 -12.07 -6.03 1.69
N TYR A 61 -11.02 -6.11 0.86
CA TYR A 61 -11.04 -5.63 -0.52
C TYR A 61 -12.15 -6.31 -1.35
N ILE A 62 -12.27 -7.64 -1.24
CA ILE A 62 -13.32 -8.40 -1.92
C ILE A 62 -14.70 -7.95 -1.40
N LEU A 63 -14.90 -7.94 -0.08
CA LEU A 63 -16.16 -7.55 0.53
C LEU A 63 -16.58 -6.13 0.14
N ALA A 64 -15.66 -5.18 0.10
CA ALA A 64 -15.96 -3.79 -0.22
C ALA A 64 -16.16 -3.53 -1.72
N LEU A 65 -15.36 -4.14 -2.61
CA LEU A 65 -15.27 -3.73 -4.01
C LEU A 65 -15.86 -4.71 -5.02
N TYR A 66 -16.17 -5.96 -4.65
CA TYR A 66 -16.76 -6.97 -5.54
C TYR A 66 -18.29 -7.07 -5.37
N ARG A 67 -18.97 -5.98 -5.01
CA ARG A 67 -20.44 -5.94 -4.83
C ARG A 67 -21.24 -6.30 -6.09
N HIS A 68 -20.61 -6.26 -7.25
CA HIS A 68 -21.18 -6.75 -8.52
C HIS A 68 -21.28 -8.29 -8.59
N ARG A 69 -20.73 -9.02 -7.59
CA ARG A 69 -20.87 -10.48 -7.41
C ARG A 69 -21.67 -10.77 -6.13
N PRO A 70 -22.99 -10.60 -6.10
CA PRO A 70 -23.77 -10.68 -4.87
C PRO A 70 -23.70 -12.04 -4.17
N GLU A 71 -23.62 -13.14 -4.91
CA GLU A 71 -23.50 -14.47 -4.31
C GLU A 71 -22.15 -14.64 -3.58
N LEU A 72 -21.06 -14.17 -4.17
CA LEU A 72 -19.75 -14.13 -3.51
C LEU A 72 -19.84 -13.39 -2.18
N ILE A 73 -20.44 -12.20 -2.17
CA ILE A 73 -20.55 -11.37 -0.97
C ILE A 73 -21.40 -12.07 0.09
N ASN A 74 -22.53 -12.66 -0.30
CA ASN A 74 -23.38 -13.43 0.61
C ASN A 74 -22.63 -14.62 1.22
N ARG A 75 -21.87 -15.37 0.42
CA ARG A 75 -21.04 -16.47 0.91
C ARG A 75 -19.95 -16.00 1.87
N MET A 76 -19.23 -14.93 1.53
CA MET A 76 -18.19 -14.38 2.41
C MET A 76 -18.77 -13.88 3.73
N LYS A 77 -19.92 -13.19 3.72
CA LYS A 77 -20.63 -12.78 4.93
C LYS A 77 -21.02 -14.01 5.76
N ALA A 78 -21.59 -15.04 5.15
CA ALA A 78 -21.96 -16.27 5.86
C ALA A 78 -20.76 -17.00 6.49
N ILE A 79 -19.59 -17.00 5.84
CA ILE A 79 -18.34 -17.54 6.39
C ILE A 79 -17.88 -16.73 7.61
N ALA A 80 -17.96 -15.40 7.55
CA ALA A 80 -17.60 -14.52 8.64
C ALA A 80 -18.58 -14.65 9.82
N ASP A 81 -19.89 -14.73 9.57
CA ASP A 81 -20.93 -14.95 10.57
C ASP A 81 -20.76 -16.31 11.27
N TYR A 82 -20.48 -17.37 10.50
CA TYR A 82 -20.19 -18.67 11.07
C TYR A 82 -18.97 -18.63 12.01
N TYR A 83 -17.92 -17.91 11.61
CA TYR A 83 -16.75 -17.71 12.45
C TYR A 83 -17.11 -16.96 13.73
N SER A 84 -17.84 -15.85 13.63
CA SER A 84 -18.22 -15.01 14.76
C SER A 84 -19.10 -15.77 15.76
N ASN A 85 -20.12 -16.48 15.28
CA ASN A 85 -21.03 -17.26 16.10
C ASN A 85 -20.33 -18.41 16.83
N LYS A 86 -19.34 -19.04 16.19
CA LYS A 86 -18.52 -20.09 16.81
C LYS A 86 -17.68 -19.58 17.98
N HIS A 87 -17.32 -18.29 17.99
CA HIS A 87 -16.51 -17.67 19.03
C HIS A 87 -17.34 -16.88 20.04
N ALA A 88 -18.67 -16.91 19.90
CA ALA A 88 -19.58 -16.29 20.86
C ALA A 88 -19.55 -17.03 22.21
N SER A 89 -19.46 -16.28 23.29
CA SER A 89 -19.43 -16.84 24.66
C SER A 89 -20.06 -15.85 25.65
N ALA A 90 -20.63 -16.38 26.73
CA ALA A 90 -21.01 -15.60 27.89
C ALA A 90 -19.87 -15.43 28.90
N VAL A 91 -18.71 -16.04 28.62
CA VAL A 91 -17.49 -15.93 29.43
C VAL A 91 -16.37 -15.37 28.56
N GLY A 92 -15.75 -14.29 29.00
CA GLY A 92 -14.59 -13.69 28.38
C GLY A 92 -13.29 -14.37 28.78
N SER A 93 -12.21 -14.03 28.11
CA SER A 93 -10.87 -14.47 28.48
C SER A 93 -9.89 -13.33 28.56
N ILE A 94 -9.04 -13.36 29.57
CA ILE A 94 -7.83 -12.58 29.72
C ILE A 94 -6.69 -13.58 29.70
N GLY A 95 -5.77 -13.45 28.75
CA GLY A 95 -4.68 -14.40 28.53
C GLY A 95 -3.60 -14.40 29.63
N ASP A 96 -2.54 -15.14 29.38
CA ASP A 96 -1.40 -15.22 30.29
C ASP A 96 -0.52 -13.95 30.21
N HIS A 97 0.14 -13.60 31.33
CA HIS A 97 1.06 -12.46 31.42
C HIS A 97 0.47 -11.11 30.99
N VAL A 98 -0.82 -10.92 31.17
CA VAL A 98 -1.51 -9.66 30.83
C VAL A 98 -1.35 -8.66 31.99
N MET A 99 -1.19 -7.39 31.66
CA MET A 99 -1.11 -6.30 32.62
C MET A 99 -2.23 -5.30 32.35
N ILE A 100 -3.11 -5.07 33.35
CA ILE A 100 -4.22 -4.09 33.27
C ILE A 100 -4.11 -3.14 34.45
N LEU A 101 -3.81 -1.87 34.17
CA LEU A 101 -3.51 -0.87 35.20
C LEU A 101 -4.34 0.39 35.01
N ASN A 102 -4.85 0.97 36.11
CA ASN A 102 -5.50 2.28 36.14
C ASN A 102 -6.55 2.45 35.03
N THR A 103 -7.39 1.44 34.82
CA THR A 103 -8.30 1.35 33.68
C THR A 103 -9.75 1.48 34.15
N GLY A 104 -10.57 2.20 33.40
CA GLY A 104 -12.00 2.32 33.64
C GLY A 104 -12.76 1.02 33.34
N SER A 105 -13.68 1.03 32.37
CA SER A 105 -14.51 -0.14 32.11
C SER A 105 -14.02 -0.99 30.94
N ILE A 106 -14.01 -2.32 31.15
CA ILE A 106 -13.78 -3.34 30.12
C ILE A 106 -15.03 -4.21 30.06
N LYS A 107 -15.81 -4.10 28.98
CA LYS A 107 -17.07 -4.82 28.84
C LYS A 107 -17.13 -5.62 27.53
N ASN A 108 -17.39 -6.94 27.63
CA ASN A 108 -17.48 -7.84 26.46
C ASN A 108 -16.20 -7.80 25.58
N VAL A 109 -15.03 -7.88 26.21
CA VAL A 109 -13.74 -7.82 25.53
C VAL A 109 -12.93 -9.08 25.78
N ARG A 110 -12.41 -9.71 24.74
CA ARG A 110 -11.45 -10.79 24.85
C ARG A 110 -10.03 -10.24 24.69
N ILE A 111 -9.14 -10.60 25.61
CA ILE A 111 -7.76 -10.09 25.67
C ILE A 111 -6.80 -11.25 25.55
N GLY A 112 -5.92 -11.22 24.55
CA GLY A 112 -4.86 -12.20 24.32
C GLY A 112 -3.65 -12.03 25.25
N ASP A 113 -2.73 -12.98 25.18
CA ASP A 113 -1.56 -13.07 26.05
C ASP A 113 -0.62 -11.87 25.90
N TYR A 114 0.12 -11.55 26.96
CA TYR A 114 1.14 -10.49 26.99
C TYR A 114 0.60 -9.09 26.62
N CYS A 115 -0.71 -8.87 26.72
CA CYS A 115 -1.30 -7.55 26.46
C CYS A 115 -0.99 -6.59 27.60
N HIS A 116 -0.73 -5.33 27.27
CA HIS A 116 -0.54 -4.26 28.24
C HIS A 116 -1.62 -3.18 28.05
N ILE A 117 -2.49 -3.00 29.05
CA ILE A 117 -3.57 -2.00 29.07
C ILE A 117 -3.31 -1.07 30.26
N CYS A 118 -3.11 0.23 30.01
CA CYS A 118 -2.79 1.18 31.07
C CYS A 118 -3.47 2.53 30.87
N GLY A 119 -4.24 2.98 31.87
CA GLY A 119 -4.89 4.29 31.83
C GLY A 119 -6.02 4.44 30.81
N THR A 120 -6.52 3.33 30.29
CA THR A 120 -7.59 3.27 29.28
C THR A 120 -8.93 3.66 29.91
N CYS A 121 -9.73 4.50 29.22
CA CYS A 121 -11.02 4.93 29.73
C CYS A 121 -12.10 3.85 29.58
N ARG A 122 -12.28 3.30 28.35
CA ARG A 122 -13.33 2.32 28.07
C ARG A 122 -12.99 1.42 26.89
N LEU A 123 -13.22 0.14 27.05
CA LEU A 123 -13.22 -0.86 25.99
C LEU A 123 -14.56 -1.61 26.01
N THR A 124 -15.29 -1.61 24.89
CA THR A 124 -16.61 -2.26 24.79
C THR A 124 -16.70 -3.09 23.53
N ASN A 125 -17.14 -4.35 23.65
CA ASN A 125 -17.41 -5.27 22.56
C ASN A 125 -16.22 -5.39 21.57
N GLY A 126 -15.15 -6.06 22.01
CA GLY A 126 -13.95 -6.14 21.19
C GLY A 126 -13.06 -7.34 21.44
N SER A 127 -12.09 -7.53 20.56
CA SER A 127 -10.99 -8.48 20.70
C SER A 127 -9.65 -7.78 20.60
N VAL A 128 -8.75 -8.13 21.52
CA VAL A 128 -7.35 -7.70 21.52
C VAL A 128 -6.49 -8.93 21.28
N ASN A 129 -6.01 -9.13 20.05
CA ASN A 129 -5.32 -10.34 19.60
C ASN A 129 -3.82 -10.27 19.89
N SER A 130 -3.46 -10.06 21.14
CA SER A 130 -2.08 -10.01 21.63
C SER A 130 -1.46 -11.39 21.76
N ASN A 131 -0.14 -11.49 21.63
CA ASN A 131 0.64 -12.70 21.88
C ASN A 131 2.10 -12.37 22.24
N VAL A 132 2.85 -13.38 22.69
CA VAL A 132 4.23 -13.23 23.15
C VAL A 132 5.19 -12.62 22.12
N THR A 133 5.01 -12.90 20.84
CA THR A 133 5.89 -12.41 19.76
C THR A 133 5.53 -11.02 19.29
N ALA A 134 4.27 -10.63 19.48
CA ALA A 134 3.71 -9.36 19.04
C ALA A 134 2.67 -8.85 20.06
N PRO A 135 3.12 -8.39 21.24
CA PRO A 135 2.23 -7.84 22.26
C PRO A 135 1.46 -6.61 21.76
N VAL A 136 0.25 -6.43 22.26
CA VAL A 136 -0.57 -5.24 22.02
C VAL A 136 -0.44 -4.30 23.22
N HIS A 137 -0.36 -3.01 22.93
CA HIS A 137 -0.41 -1.95 23.92
C HIS A 137 -1.65 -1.08 23.73
N ILE A 138 -2.43 -0.86 24.80
CA ILE A 138 -3.56 0.07 24.84
C ILE A 138 -3.31 1.04 25.99
N GLY A 139 -3.15 2.32 25.67
CA GLY A 139 -2.67 3.30 26.64
C GLY A 139 -3.72 4.28 27.15
N HIS A 140 -3.24 5.43 27.56
CA HIS A 140 -4.01 6.39 28.34
C HIS A 140 -5.11 7.06 27.52
N GLY A 141 -6.28 7.20 28.17
CA GLY A 141 -7.41 7.94 27.61
C GLY A 141 -8.13 7.28 26.45
N VAL A 142 -7.75 6.05 26.07
CA VAL A 142 -8.31 5.33 24.92
C VAL A 142 -9.77 4.95 25.18
N ILE A 143 -10.60 5.10 24.14
CA ILE A 143 -12.00 4.68 24.08
C ILE A 143 -12.21 3.84 22.82
N CYS A 144 -12.58 2.57 22.96
CA CYS A 144 -12.90 1.69 21.84
C CYS A 144 -14.23 1.02 22.02
N ASP A 145 -15.09 1.15 21.02
CA ASP A 145 -16.40 0.48 20.99
C ASP A 145 -16.52 -0.30 19.66
N ASP A 146 -16.95 -1.57 19.71
CA ASP A 146 -17.11 -2.43 18.52
C ASP A 146 -15.82 -2.57 17.71
N PHE A 147 -14.82 -3.21 18.26
CA PHE A 147 -13.47 -3.18 17.69
C PHE A 147 -12.75 -4.53 17.64
N ILE A 148 -11.78 -4.62 16.72
CA ILE A 148 -10.75 -5.67 16.72
C ILE A 148 -9.39 -4.98 16.68
N ILE A 149 -8.48 -5.31 17.59
CA ILE A 149 -7.08 -4.87 17.58
C ILE A 149 -6.18 -6.08 17.43
N SER A 150 -5.41 -6.12 16.35
CA SER A 150 -4.52 -7.23 16.00
C SER A 150 -3.13 -7.10 16.61
N SER A 151 -2.38 -8.19 16.59
CA SER A 151 -1.08 -8.36 17.24
C SER A 151 -0.06 -7.29 16.88
N GLY A 152 0.73 -6.87 17.87
CA GLY A 152 1.80 -5.90 17.75
C GLY A 152 1.37 -4.45 17.55
N SER A 153 0.07 -4.15 17.73
CA SER A 153 -0.45 -2.80 17.56
C SER A 153 -0.38 -1.99 18.85
N GLU A 154 -0.24 -0.68 18.68
CA GLU A 154 -0.28 0.32 19.75
C GLU A 154 -1.47 1.26 19.52
N VAL A 155 -2.33 1.41 20.52
CA VAL A 155 -3.45 2.36 20.52
C VAL A 155 -3.35 3.17 21.80
N ASP A 156 -3.05 4.46 21.69
CA ASP A 156 -2.65 5.25 22.87
C ASP A 156 -3.16 6.70 22.79
N ASP A 157 -2.85 7.47 23.83
CA ASP A 157 -2.96 8.93 23.89
C ASP A 157 -4.32 9.48 23.47
N GLY A 158 -5.41 9.00 24.09
CA GLY A 158 -6.76 9.52 23.86
C GLY A 158 -7.38 9.14 22.52
N THR A 159 -6.88 8.10 21.88
CA THR A 159 -7.47 7.57 20.63
C THR A 159 -8.90 7.08 20.85
N MET A 160 -9.81 7.42 19.92
CA MET A 160 -11.21 7.00 19.95
C MET A 160 -11.56 6.20 18.71
N LEU A 161 -12.05 4.96 18.90
CA LEU A 161 -12.42 4.05 17.81
C LEU A 161 -13.85 3.55 17.99
N THR A 162 -14.63 3.60 16.91
CA THR A 162 -15.99 3.03 16.89
C THR A 162 -16.20 2.22 15.61
N ARG A 163 -16.57 0.95 15.71
CA ARG A 163 -16.69 0.00 14.60
C ARG A 163 -15.44 -0.03 13.71
N CYS A 164 -14.29 -0.29 14.35
CA CYS A 164 -12.99 -0.25 13.67
C CYS A 164 -12.24 -1.58 13.76
N PHE A 165 -11.51 -1.87 12.68
CA PHE A 165 -10.51 -2.93 12.64
C PHE A 165 -9.10 -2.32 12.62
N VAL A 166 -8.27 -2.72 13.57
CA VAL A 166 -6.86 -2.32 13.66
C VAL A 166 -6.00 -3.56 13.39
N GLY A 167 -5.38 -3.61 12.23
CA GLY A 167 -4.54 -4.69 11.74
C GLY A 167 -3.19 -4.78 12.45
N GLN A 168 -2.36 -5.71 12.01
CA GLN A 168 -1.10 -6.03 12.67
C GLN A 168 -0.09 -4.88 12.63
N SER A 169 0.51 -4.59 13.80
CA SER A 169 1.55 -3.56 13.98
C SER A 169 1.14 -2.15 13.53
N CYS A 170 -0.12 -1.81 13.70
CA CYS A 170 -0.61 -0.45 13.54
C CYS A 170 -0.26 0.41 14.76
N LYS A 171 -0.17 1.72 14.54
CA LYS A 171 0.00 2.69 15.61
C LYS A 171 -1.03 3.82 15.47
N LEU A 172 -1.92 3.94 16.46
CA LEU A 172 -2.93 5.00 16.52
C LEU A 172 -2.76 5.76 17.84
N GLY A 173 -2.61 7.09 17.79
CA GLY A 173 -2.31 7.87 19.00
C GLY A 173 -2.56 9.36 18.83
N HIS A 174 -2.21 10.12 19.87
CA HIS A 174 -2.29 11.59 19.90
C HIS A 174 -3.69 12.12 19.56
N ASN A 175 -4.73 11.58 20.24
CA ASN A 175 -6.14 11.92 20.05
C ASN A 175 -6.67 11.65 18.63
N TYR A 176 -6.17 10.61 17.97
CA TYR A 176 -6.72 10.16 16.69
C TYR A 176 -8.14 9.64 16.88
N SER A 177 -9.08 10.06 16.02
CA SER A 177 -10.46 9.57 16.06
C SER A 177 -10.81 8.81 14.79
N ALA A 178 -11.49 7.67 14.91
CA ALA A 178 -11.92 6.90 13.76
C ALA A 178 -13.29 6.25 13.98
N SER A 179 -14.12 6.26 12.95
CA SER A 179 -15.38 5.54 12.90
C SER A 179 -15.52 4.76 11.59
N ASP A 180 -16.14 3.57 11.67
CA ASP A 180 -16.41 2.71 10.51
C ASP A 180 -15.17 2.49 9.61
N SER A 181 -14.02 2.28 10.21
CA SER A 181 -12.74 2.36 9.51
C SER A 181 -11.89 1.10 9.70
N LEU A 182 -11.21 0.69 8.64
CA LEU A 182 -10.31 -0.45 8.65
C LEU A 182 -8.88 0.04 8.45
N PHE A 183 -8.01 -0.33 9.37
CA PHE A 183 -6.57 -0.04 9.31
C PHE A 183 -5.82 -1.38 9.18
N PHE A 184 -5.19 -1.62 8.03
CA PHE A 184 -4.43 -2.84 7.83
C PHE A 184 -2.95 -2.65 8.20
N SER A 185 -2.15 -3.69 8.01
CA SER A 185 -0.80 -3.79 8.59
C SER A 185 0.06 -2.55 8.45
N ASN A 186 0.71 -2.16 9.55
CA ASN A 186 1.64 -1.03 9.63
C ASN A 186 1.02 0.35 9.32
N CYS A 187 -0.29 0.51 9.45
CA CYS A 187 -0.92 1.83 9.38
C CYS A 187 -0.54 2.68 10.58
N GLN A 188 -0.48 4.00 10.38
CA GLN A 188 -0.22 4.96 11.44
C GLN A 188 -1.21 6.12 11.36
N GLY A 189 -1.87 6.42 12.48
CA GLY A 189 -2.82 7.52 12.61
C GLY A 189 -2.52 8.35 13.86
N GLU A 190 -2.15 9.61 13.67
CA GLU A 190 -1.89 10.55 14.75
C GLU A 190 -2.57 11.88 14.47
N ASN A 191 -3.17 12.50 15.49
CA ASN A 191 -3.68 13.87 15.46
C ASN A 191 -4.79 14.18 14.43
N GLY A 192 -5.34 13.20 13.75
CA GLY A 192 -6.28 13.37 12.66
C GLY A 192 -7.62 12.68 12.90
N GLU A 193 -8.42 12.63 11.84
CA GLU A 193 -9.72 11.96 11.81
C GLU A 193 -9.83 11.00 10.63
N ALA A 194 -10.48 9.87 10.85
CA ALA A 194 -10.87 8.93 9.82
C ALA A 194 -12.36 8.59 9.91
N CYS A 195 -13.05 8.60 8.78
CA CYS A 195 -14.46 8.21 8.71
C CYS A 195 -14.71 7.36 7.48
N ALA A 196 -15.26 6.17 7.66
CA ALA A 196 -15.60 5.23 6.60
C ALA A 196 -14.42 4.94 5.64
N ILE A 197 -13.21 4.76 6.17
CA ILE A 197 -12.03 4.52 5.33
C ILE A 197 -11.64 3.06 5.26
N PHE A 198 -11.04 2.71 4.14
CA PHE A 198 -10.26 1.50 3.95
C PHE A 198 -8.77 1.88 3.87
N ALA A 199 -8.10 1.88 5.01
CA ALA A 199 -6.67 2.12 5.07
C ALA A 199 -5.91 0.80 4.86
N GLY A 200 -5.54 0.51 3.62
CA GLY A 200 -4.65 -0.60 3.27
C GLY A 200 -3.26 -0.43 3.88
N PRO A 201 -2.39 -1.45 3.80
CA PRO A 201 -1.11 -1.47 4.49
C PRO A 201 -0.28 -0.20 4.26
N PHE A 202 0.42 0.26 5.31
CA PHE A 202 1.27 1.45 5.28
C PHE A 202 0.54 2.77 4.93
N THR A 203 -0.74 2.89 5.22
CA THR A 203 -1.44 4.18 5.19
C THR A 203 -1.07 4.97 6.43
N VAL A 204 -0.58 6.20 6.23
CA VAL A 204 0.05 7.01 7.28
C VAL A 204 -0.49 8.44 7.27
N THR A 205 -0.86 8.93 8.47
CA THR A 205 -1.20 10.33 8.76
C THR A 205 -0.65 10.71 10.13
N HIS A 206 0.07 11.84 10.22
CA HIS A 206 0.73 12.25 11.46
C HIS A 206 0.33 13.65 11.96
N HIS A 207 -0.36 14.44 11.15
CA HIS A 207 -0.54 15.86 11.42
C HIS A 207 -2.00 16.22 11.68
N LYS A 208 -2.19 17.23 12.56
CA LYS A 208 -3.51 17.84 12.81
C LYS A 208 -4.14 18.35 11.51
N SER A 209 -5.46 18.48 11.51
CA SER A 209 -6.25 18.93 10.37
C SER A 209 -6.22 17.99 9.15
N THR A 210 -5.78 16.76 9.33
CA THR A 210 -5.88 15.73 8.28
C THR A 210 -7.17 14.94 8.48
N LEU A 211 -8.01 14.94 7.44
CA LEU A 211 -9.22 14.12 7.37
C LEU A 211 -9.08 13.11 6.25
N LEU A 212 -9.22 11.84 6.57
CA LEU A 212 -9.43 10.78 5.59
C LEU A 212 -10.88 10.31 5.67
N ILE A 213 -11.63 10.47 4.58
CA ILE A 213 -13.06 10.12 4.54
C ILE A 213 -13.42 9.36 3.28
N ALA A 214 -14.21 8.30 3.43
CA ALA A 214 -14.83 7.53 2.35
C ALA A 214 -13.85 7.12 1.23
N GLY A 215 -12.62 6.84 1.58
CA GLY A 215 -11.55 6.52 0.63
C GLY A 215 -10.87 5.19 0.91
N MET A 216 -10.39 4.56 -0.17
CA MET A 216 -9.45 3.46 -0.11
C MET A 216 -8.04 3.98 -0.35
N PHE A 217 -7.14 3.61 0.53
CA PHE A 217 -5.73 4.01 0.52
C PHE A 217 -4.84 2.78 0.66
N SER A 218 -3.61 2.84 0.18
CA SER A 218 -2.56 1.86 0.53
C SER A 218 -1.17 2.44 0.25
N PHE A 219 -0.20 2.17 1.12
CA PHE A 219 1.14 2.77 1.02
C PHE A 219 1.10 4.29 0.86
N MET A 220 0.07 4.89 1.42
CA MET A 220 -0.19 6.32 1.31
C MET A 220 0.47 7.08 2.46
N ASN A 221 1.00 8.25 2.17
CA ASN A 221 1.34 9.26 3.17
C ASN A 221 0.50 10.51 2.92
N ALA A 222 -0.38 10.83 3.87
CA ALA A 222 -1.20 12.03 3.82
C ALA A 222 -0.39 13.26 4.26
N GLY A 223 -0.34 14.28 3.43
CA GLY A 223 0.23 15.56 3.80
C GLY A 223 -0.61 16.27 4.87
N SER A 224 0.01 17.13 5.67
CA SER A 224 -0.67 17.94 6.69
C SER A 224 -1.81 18.75 6.07
N GLY A 225 -2.99 18.73 6.70
CA GLY A 225 -4.17 19.46 6.22
C GLY A 225 -4.85 18.83 4.99
N SER A 226 -4.39 17.66 4.53
CA SER A 226 -5.06 16.96 3.42
C SER A 226 -6.45 16.51 3.82
N ASN A 227 -7.42 16.73 2.94
CA ASN A 227 -8.76 16.21 3.15
C ASN A 227 -9.47 15.85 1.83
N GLN A 228 -10.63 15.21 1.98
CA GLN A 228 -11.51 14.87 0.88
C GLN A 228 -12.90 15.40 1.19
N SER A 229 -13.73 15.56 0.18
CA SER A 229 -15.11 16.00 0.35
C SER A 229 -16.08 15.25 -0.51
N ASN A 230 -17.25 15.19 0.02
CA ASN A 230 -18.38 14.42 -0.44
C ASN A 230 -19.65 15.26 -0.58
N HIS A 231 -19.62 16.56 -0.40
CA HIS A 231 -20.78 17.42 -0.24
C HIS A 231 -21.60 17.71 -1.51
N MET A 232 -21.27 17.10 -2.64
CA MET A 232 -21.88 17.41 -3.94
C MET A 232 -23.19 16.65 -4.21
N TYR A 233 -23.60 15.72 -3.35
CA TYR A 233 -24.72 14.82 -3.61
C TYR A 233 -25.93 15.17 -2.77
N LYS A 234 -27.02 15.57 -3.42
CA LYS A 234 -28.28 15.97 -2.76
C LYS A 234 -29.08 14.81 -2.18
N LEU A 235 -28.84 13.59 -2.62
CA LEU A 235 -29.56 12.39 -2.21
C LEU A 235 -28.81 11.56 -1.14
N GLY A 236 -27.81 12.13 -0.54
CA GLY A 236 -26.95 11.50 0.45
C GLY A 236 -25.51 11.39 -0.02
N PRO A 237 -24.58 11.24 0.90
CA PRO A 237 -23.16 11.16 0.59
C PRO A 237 -22.85 9.80 -0.05
N ILE A 238 -22.87 9.73 -1.38
CA ILE A 238 -22.41 8.59 -2.17
C ILE A 238 -21.05 8.93 -2.73
N HIS A 239 -20.02 8.61 -2.02
CA HIS A 239 -18.68 8.81 -2.49
C HIS A 239 -17.84 7.65 -2.14
N GLN A 240 -16.96 7.46 -3.02
CA GLN A 240 -15.83 6.59 -2.84
C GLN A 240 -14.68 7.15 -3.64
N GLY A 241 -13.57 7.31 -2.98
CA GLY A 241 -12.32 7.63 -3.63
C GLY A 241 -11.37 6.45 -3.54
N THR A 242 -10.46 6.38 -4.47
CA THR A 242 -9.37 5.42 -4.44
C THR A 242 -8.06 6.13 -4.70
N MET A 243 -7.15 6.07 -3.73
CA MET A 243 -5.74 6.37 -3.93
C MET A 243 -5.00 5.05 -4.02
N GLU A 244 -4.59 4.69 -5.23
CA GLU A 244 -3.91 3.42 -5.46
C GLU A 244 -2.54 3.40 -4.76
N ARG A 245 -1.99 2.22 -4.62
CA ARG A 245 -0.69 1.93 -3.99
C ARG A 245 0.34 3.05 -4.14
N GLY A 246 0.83 3.57 -3.02
CA GLY A 246 1.91 4.56 -2.97
C GLY A 246 1.54 5.97 -3.44
N ALA A 247 0.27 6.22 -3.75
CA ALA A 247 -0.21 7.57 -4.03
C ALA A 247 -0.17 8.42 -2.76
N LYS A 248 0.16 9.71 -2.89
CA LYS A 248 0.37 10.63 -1.76
C LYS A 248 -0.29 11.97 -2.01
N THR A 249 -0.46 12.72 -0.91
CA THR A 249 -0.85 14.13 -0.96
C THR A 249 0.26 15.02 -0.39
N THR A 250 0.41 16.22 -0.93
CA THR A 250 1.18 17.29 -0.27
C THR A 250 0.32 17.96 0.82
N SER A 251 0.92 18.87 1.58
CA SER A 251 0.16 19.66 2.56
C SER A 251 -0.98 20.44 1.88
N ASP A 252 -2.11 20.58 2.59
CA ASP A 252 -3.33 21.28 2.15
C ASP A 252 -3.96 20.78 0.85
N SER A 253 -3.63 19.54 0.47
CA SER A 253 -4.25 18.94 -0.70
C SER A 253 -5.70 18.54 -0.42
N TYR A 254 -6.55 18.79 -1.42
CA TYR A 254 -7.96 18.43 -1.38
C TYR A 254 -8.35 17.63 -2.62
N ILE A 255 -9.10 16.55 -2.42
CA ILE A 255 -9.60 15.72 -3.51
C ILE A 255 -11.12 15.60 -3.38
N LEU A 256 -11.83 16.04 -4.42
CA LEU A 256 -13.27 15.84 -4.51
C LEU A 256 -13.57 14.41 -4.96
N TRP A 257 -14.26 13.65 -4.09
CA TRP A 257 -14.78 12.33 -4.45
C TRP A 257 -16.02 12.42 -5.35
N PRO A 258 -16.31 11.43 -6.23
CA PRO A 258 -15.43 10.29 -6.53
C PRO A 258 -14.22 10.68 -7.36
N ALA A 259 -13.08 10.07 -7.07
CA ALA A 259 -11.87 10.19 -7.87
C ALA A 259 -11.03 8.91 -7.75
N ARG A 260 -10.19 8.64 -8.73
CA ARG A 260 -9.26 7.53 -8.70
C ARG A 260 -7.86 8.00 -9.07
N VAL A 261 -6.97 8.01 -8.09
CA VAL A 261 -5.58 8.45 -8.25
C VAL A 261 -4.69 7.24 -8.51
N GLY A 262 -3.99 7.24 -9.64
CA GLY A 262 -3.15 6.12 -10.08
C GLY A 262 -1.97 5.86 -9.15
N ALA A 263 -1.46 4.63 -9.20
CA ALA A 263 -0.39 4.16 -8.32
C ALA A 263 0.83 5.08 -8.33
N PHE A 264 1.44 5.30 -7.16
CA PHE A 264 2.65 6.13 -6.96
C PHE A 264 2.53 7.57 -7.47
N SER A 265 1.32 8.11 -7.57
CA SER A 265 1.09 9.50 -7.97
C SER A 265 1.16 10.45 -6.77
N LEU A 266 1.45 11.71 -7.04
CA LEU A 266 1.50 12.79 -6.05
C LEU A 266 0.43 13.84 -6.37
N VAL A 267 -0.43 14.13 -5.40
CA VAL A 267 -1.50 15.14 -5.51
C VAL A 267 -1.04 16.42 -4.84
N MET A 268 -1.10 17.54 -5.57
CA MET A 268 -0.67 18.86 -5.11
C MET A 268 -1.77 19.90 -5.38
N GLY A 269 -2.27 20.53 -4.31
CA GLY A 269 -3.32 21.54 -4.37
C GLY A 269 -4.74 20.97 -4.28
N ARG A 270 -5.73 21.75 -4.68
CA ARG A 270 -7.16 21.46 -4.52
C ARG A 270 -7.79 20.99 -5.82
N HIS A 271 -8.14 19.71 -5.89
CA HIS A 271 -8.75 19.09 -7.07
C HIS A 271 -10.26 18.98 -6.87
N VAL A 272 -11.00 19.81 -7.61
CA VAL A 272 -12.47 19.89 -7.58
C VAL A 272 -13.14 19.15 -8.75
N ASN A 273 -12.36 18.37 -9.48
CA ASN A 273 -12.80 17.56 -10.60
C ASN A 273 -12.69 16.07 -10.26
N HIS A 274 -13.61 15.26 -10.75
CA HIS A 274 -13.63 13.81 -10.58
C HIS A 274 -12.58 13.16 -11.50
N ALA A 275 -11.31 13.16 -11.09
CA ALA A 275 -10.22 12.65 -11.92
C ALA A 275 -10.10 11.11 -11.79
N ASP A 276 -9.97 10.41 -12.91
CA ASP A 276 -9.51 9.04 -12.96
C ASP A 276 -8.16 8.97 -13.68
N THR A 277 -7.09 8.77 -12.92
CA THR A 277 -5.72 8.65 -13.42
C THR A 277 -5.14 7.25 -13.25
N SER A 278 -5.99 6.25 -13.01
CA SER A 278 -5.59 4.87 -12.74
C SER A 278 -4.72 4.24 -13.84
N ASN A 279 -4.88 4.66 -15.09
CA ASN A 279 -4.06 4.21 -16.22
C ASN A 279 -2.81 5.08 -16.47
N LEU A 280 -2.58 6.09 -15.65
CA LEU A 280 -1.42 6.98 -15.73
C LEU A 280 -0.68 6.98 -14.38
N PRO A 281 -0.08 5.84 -13.96
CA PRO A 281 0.62 5.74 -12.69
C PRO A 281 1.86 6.65 -12.65
N PHE A 282 2.40 6.91 -11.45
CA PHE A 282 3.55 7.78 -11.23
C PHE A 282 3.38 9.21 -11.74
N SER A 283 2.15 9.71 -11.74
CA SER A 283 1.84 11.06 -12.20
C SER A 283 1.92 12.10 -11.07
N TYR A 284 2.20 13.34 -11.43
CA TYR A 284 1.82 14.47 -10.59
C TYR A 284 0.46 14.99 -11.04
N LEU A 285 -0.42 15.24 -10.06
CA LEU A 285 -1.66 15.96 -10.22
C LEU A 285 -1.41 17.35 -9.61
N ILE A 286 -1.40 18.38 -10.44
CA ILE A 286 -1.09 19.75 -10.05
C ILE A 286 -2.32 20.62 -10.30
N GLU A 287 -2.81 21.29 -9.28
CA GLU A 287 -3.88 22.26 -9.44
C GLU A 287 -3.32 23.60 -9.94
N GLN A 288 -3.93 24.16 -10.96
CA GLN A 288 -3.67 25.51 -11.46
C GLN A 288 -5.00 26.16 -11.83
N ARG A 289 -5.44 27.18 -11.09
CA ARG A 289 -6.69 27.96 -11.35
C ARG A 289 -7.91 27.03 -11.49
N ASN A 290 -8.13 26.19 -10.52
CA ASN A 290 -9.23 25.19 -10.46
C ASN A 290 -9.19 24.13 -11.59
N THR A 291 -8.08 23.99 -12.29
CA THR A 291 -7.88 22.96 -13.31
C THR A 291 -6.83 21.96 -12.85
N THR A 292 -7.13 20.67 -12.96
CA THR A 292 -6.18 19.59 -12.72
C THR A 292 -5.27 19.40 -13.94
N TYR A 293 -3.97 19.61 -13.77
CA TYR A 293 -2.95 19.26 -14.75
C TYR A 293 -2.24 17.97 -14.36
N LEU A 294 -2.06 17.07 -15.33
CA LEU A 294 -1.33 15.82 -15.15
C LEU A 294 0.07 15.93 -15.76
N VAL A 295 1.04 15.37 -15.04
CA VAL A 295 2.41 15.16 -15.53
C VAL A 295 2.69 13.67 -15.44
N PRO A 296 2.36 12.88 -16.50
CA PRO A 296 2.42 11.42 -16.45
C PRO A 296 3.84 10.91 -16.26
N GLY A 297 4.00 9.89 -15.41
CA GLY A 297 5.26 9.16 -15.21
C GLY A 297 6.37 9.94 -14.49
N VAL A 298 6.18 11.22 -14.19
CA VAL A 298 7.26 12.08 -13.64
C VAL A 298 7.78 11.61 -12.29
N ASN A 299 6.92 10.97 -11.48
CA ASN A 299 7.28 10.48 -10.16
C ASN A 299 8.22 9.25 -10.17
N LEU A 300 8.43 8.63 -11.34
CA LEU A 300 9.44 7.58 -11.53
C LEU A 300 10.86 8.06 -11.21
N ARG A 301 11.15 9.34 -11.47
CA ARG A 301 12.47 9.95 -11.23
C ARG A 301 12.59 10.69 -9.91
N SER A 302 11.59 10.59 -9.03
CA SER A 302 11.58 11.30 -7.75
C SER A 302 12.36 10.55 -6.68
N VAL A 303 13.28 11.25 -6.01
CA VAL A 303 13.97 10.76 -4.80
C VAL A 303 12.96 10.26 -3.77
N GLY A 304 11.86 11.01 -3.55
CA GLY A 304 10.83 10.68 -2.58
C GLY A 304 10.19 9.30 -2.83
N THR A 305 9.87 8.97 -4.09
CA THR A 305 9.26 7.68 -4.44
C THR A 305 10.24 6.53 -4.23
N ILE A 306 11.48 6.67 -4.70
CA ILE A 306 12.51 5.63 -4.53
C ILE A 306 12.80 5.39 -3.06
N ARG A 307 13.00 6.47 -2.30
CA ARG A 307 13.24 6.42 -0.85
C ARG A 307 12.14 5.70 -0.09
N ASP A 308 10.88 6.00 -0.40
CA ASP A 308 9.75 5.39 0.31
C ASP A 308 9.59 3.91 -0.03
N ALA A 309 9.75 3.52 -1.28
CA ALA A 309 9.76 2.11 -1.68
C ALA A 309 10.86 1.31 -0.96
N GLN A 310 12.03 1.90 -0.75
CA GLN A 310 13.13 1.28 0.02
C GLN A 310 12.85 1.20 1.53
N LYS A 311 12.00 2.10 2.06
CA LYS A 311 11.68 2.15 3.49
C LYS A 311 10.62 1.15 3.91
N TRP A 312 9.61 0.85 3.08
CA TRP A 312 8.49 0.00 3.48
C TRP A 312 8.91 -1.38 3.98
N PRO A 313 9.80 -2.15 3.31
CA PRO A 313 10.26 -3.43 3.86
C PRO A 313 10.94 -3.29 5.22
N LYS A 314 11.70 -2.21 5.43
CA LYS A 314 12.40 -1.92 6.70
C LYS A 314 11.45 -1.46 7.81
N ARG A 315 10.29 -0.97 7.45
CA ARG A 315 9.24 -0.48 8.35
C ARG A 315 8.15 -1.50 8.62
N ASP A 316 8.23 -2.69 8.03
CA ASP A 316 7.35 -3.79 8.42
C ASP A 316 7.70 -4.24 9.84
N LYS A 317 6.84 -3.88 10.78
CA LYS A 317 7.02 -4.14 12.22
C LYS A 317 6.35 -5.43 12.68
N ARG A 318 5.67 -6.12 11.78
CA ARG A 318 4.95 -7.36 12.13
C ARG A 318 5.92 -8.45 12.55
N LYS A 319 5.79 -8.90 13.79
CA LYS A 319 6.57 -10.00 14.37
C LYS A 319 5.75 -11.29 14.49
N ASP A 320 4.42 -11.20 14.47
CA ASP A 320 3.54 -12.38 14.52
C ASP A 320 3.81 -13.28 13.31
N PRO A 321 4.09 -14.57 13.53
CA PRO A 321 4.30 -15.53 12.45
C PRO A 321 3.02 -15.77 11.63
N ASN A 322 1.83 -15.57 12.23
CA ASN A 322 0.55 -15.68 11.56
C ASN A 322 0.20 -14.36 10.83
N ARG A 323 0.74 -14.17 9.66
CA ARG A 323 0.48 -12.97 8.84
C ARG A 323 -0.96 -12.97 8.36
N LEU A 324 -1.66 -11.84 8.54
CA LEU A 324 -2.98 -11.62 7.97
C LEU A 324 -2.88 -11.02 6.56
N ASP A 325 -2.02 -10.03 6.38
CA ASP A 325 -1.80 -9.37 5.09
C ASP A 325 -0.52 -9.87 4.42
N TYR A 326 -0.63 -10.22 3.14
CA TYR A 326 0.49 -10.57 2.28
C TYR A 326 0.86 -9.37 1.43
N ILE A 327 2.11 -8.91 1.52
CA ILE A 327 2.52 -7.59 1.02
C ILE A 327 3.67 -7.72 0.03
N ASN A 328 3.43 -7.31 -1.21
CA ASN A 328 4.47 -7.11 -2.22
C ASN A 328 4.94 -5.64 -2.17
N TYR A 329 6.27 -5.44 -2.08
CA TYR A 329 6.87 -4.10 -1.97
C TYR A 329 7.37 -3.55 -3.30
N ASN A 330 7.17 -4.29 -4.39
CA ASN A 330 7.68 -3.95 -5.71
C ASN A 330 7.12 -2.62 -6.23
N LEU A 331 8.02 -1.69 -6.55
CA LEU A 331 7.68 -0.42 -7.20
C LEU A 331 7.23 -0.66 -8.64
N LEU A 332 8.02 -1.43 -9.39
CA LEU A 332 7.67 -1.93 -10.71
C LEU A 332 7.23 -3.39 -10.56
N SER A 333 6.08 -3.72 -11.09
CA SER A 333 5.44 -5.02 -11.01
C SER A 333 4.55 -5.23 -12.23
N PRO A 334 4.06 -6.42 -12.52
CA PRO A 334 3.08 -6.60 -13.60
C PRO A 334 1.89 -5.65 -13.48
N TYR A 335 1.41 -5.39 -12.26
CA TYR A 335 0.31 -4.45 -12.00
C TYR A 335 0.62 -3.01 -12.44
N THR A 336 1.79 -2.47 -12.11
CA THR A 336 2.16 -1.10 -12.50
C THR A 336 2.59 -1.00 -13.95
N ILE A 337 3.30 -1.99 -14.45
CA ILE A 337 3.81 -2.01 -15.82
C ILE A 337 2.68 -2.19 -16.85
N GLN A 338 1.67 -3.03 -16.60
CA GLN A 338 0.51 -3.12 -17.50
C GLN A 338 -0.23 -1.77 -17.64
N LYS A 339 -0.32 -1.00 -16.54
CA LYS A 339 -0.87 0.36 -16.56
C LYS A 339 0.02 1.33 -17.35
N MET A 340 1.34 1.19 -17.28
CA MET A 340 2.26 2.00 -18.09
C MET A 340 2.16 1.67 -19.57
N PHE A 341 1.99 0.40 -19.95
CA PHE A 341 1.69 0.02 -21.35
C PHE A 341 0.42 0.73 -21.83
N LYS A 342 -0.65 0.65 -21.04
CA LYS A 342 -1.93 1.29 -21.37
C LYS A 342 -1.81 2.82 -21.39
N GLY A 343 -1.13 3.40 -20.40
CA GLY A 343 -0.89 4.84 -20.30
C GLY A 343 -0.08 5.38 -21.48
N ARG A 344 0.98 4.67 -21.86
CA ARG A 344 1.77 5.01 -23.06
C ARG A 344 0.90 5.01 -24.33
N SER A 345 0.03 4.03 -24.48
CA SER A 345 -0.90 3.95 -25.62
C SER A 345 -1.90 5.12 -25.61
N ILE A 346 -2.46 5.45 -24.44
CA ILE A 346 -3.36 6.60 -24.26
C ILE A 346 -2.65 7.90 -24.65
N LEU A 347 -1.44 8.14 -24.18
CA LEU A 347 -0.68 9.36 -24.49
C LEU A 347 -0.33 9.47 -25.98
N LYS A 348 0.05 8.37 -26.62
CA LYS A 348 0.28 8.32 -28.07
C LYS A 348 -0.99 8.60 -28.86
N GLU A 349 -2.12 8.06 -28.42
CA GLU A 349 -3.42 8.30 -29.07
C GLU A 349 -3.89 9.75 -28.91
N LEU A 350 -3.77 10.34 -27.72
CA LEU A 350 -4.09 11.76 -27.51
C LEU A 350 -3.27 12.66 -28.48
N ARG A 351 -1.97 12.37 -28.64
CA ARG A 351 -1.11 13.10 -29.58
C ARG A 351 -1.55 12.91 -31.03
N ARG A 352 -1.90 11.69 -31.41
CA ARG A 352 -2.36 11.36 -32.76
C ARG A 352 -3.68 12.07 -33.12
N VAL A 353 -4.64 12.07 -32.19
CA VAL A 353 -6.00 12.61 -32.43
C VAL A 353 -6.02 14.13 -32.35
N SER A 354 -5.33 14.73 -31.40
CA SER A 354 -5.35 16.19 -31.18
C SER A 354 -4.25 16.95 -31.94
N GLY A 355 -3.35 16.24 -32.61
CA GLY A 355 -2.21 16.80 -33.35
C GLY A 355 -0.95 16.98 -32.50
N GLU A 356 0.22 16.79 -33.12
CA GLU A 356 1.52 16.82 -32.42
C GLU A 356 1.93 18.22 -31.93
N THR A 357 1.37 19.25 -32.50
CA THR A 357 1.63 20.67 -32.17
C THR A 357 0.67 21.25 -31.14
N SER A 358 -0.31 20.48 -30.66
CA SER A 358 -1.22 20.92 -29.63
C SER A 358 -0.45 21.27 -28.34
N GLU A 359 -0.69 22.42 -27.75
CA GLU A 359 -0.03 22.84 -26.51
C GLU A 359 -0.58 22.09 -25.29
N ILE A 360 -1.87 21.75 -25.31
CA ILE A 360 -2.62 21.13 -24.21
C ILE A 360 -3.53 20.05 -24.75
N TYR A 361 -3.49 18.88 -24.13
CA TYR A 361 -4.36 17.75 -24.39
C TYR A 361 -5.36 17.58 -23.25
N SER A 362 -6.58 17.17 -23.56
CA SER A 362 -7.61 16.83 -22.57
C SER A 362 -7.65 15.33 -22.34
N TYR A 363 -7.55 14.91 -21.08
CA TYR A 363 -7.71 13.54 -20.66
C TYR A 363 -8.76 13.47 -19.55
N GLN A 364 -9.94 12.98 -19.87
CA GLN A 364 -11.10 13.01 -18.97
C GLN A 364 -11.33 14.44 -18.41
N SER A 365 -11.36 14.61 -17.09
CA SER A 365 -11.51 15.91 -16.43
C SER A 365 -10.21 16.68 -16.21
N ALA A 366 -9.07 16.15 -16.69
CA ALA A 366 -7.75 16.74 -16.49
C ALA A 366 -7.10 17.20 -17.81
N LYS A 367 -6.07 18.01 -17.72
CA LYS A 367 -5.28 18.52 -18.85
C LYS A 367 -3.83 18.07 -18.77
N ILE A 368 -3.20 17.86 -19.94
CA ILE A 368 -1.80 17.45 -20.07
C ILE A 368 -1.11 18.44 -21.02
N LYS A 369 -0.04 19.11 -20.58
CA LYS A 369 0.77 19.94 -21.46
C LYS A 369 1.56 19.07 -22.45
N ASN A 370 1.85 19.57 -23.65
CA ASN A 370 2.60 18.83 -24.68
C ASN A 370 3.92 18.28 -24.16
N SER A 371 4.72 19.09 -23.49
CA SER A 371 5.99 18.64 -22.89
C SER A 371 5.80 17.53 -21.87
N SER A 372 4.75 17.60 -21.06
CA SER A 372 4.40 16.56 -20.06
C SER A 372 3.94 15.25 -20.73
N LEU A 373 3.20 15.35 -21.83
CA LEU A 373 2.75 14.19 -22.60
C LEU A 373 3.96 13.44 -23.21
N ASN A 374 4.83 14.18 -23.91
CA ASN A 374 6.01 13.57 -24.56
C ASN A 374 6.98 12.96 -23.52
N ASN A 375 7.22 13.65 -22.41
CA ASN A 375 8.01 13.10 -21.32
C ASN A 375 7.34 11.87 -20.69
N GLY A 376 6.02 11.88 -20.54
CA GLY A 376 5.26 10.74 -19.98
C GLY A 376 5.42 9.47 -20.83
N ILE A 377 5.33 9.59 -22.15
CA ILE A 377 5.62 8.47 -23.07
C ILE A 377 7.03 7.92 -22.82
N ARG A 378 8.02 8.81 -22.77
CA ARG A 378 9.43 8.44 -22.54
C ARG A 378 9.64 7.78 -21.18
N PHE A 379 9.05 8.31 -20.11
CA PHE A 379 9.20 7.75 -18.76
C PHE A 379 8.59 6.35 -18.67
N TYR A 380 7.43 6.12 -19.28
CA TYR A 380 6.84 4.79 -19.33
C TYR A 380 7.68 3.81 -20.14
N GLU A 381 8.25 4.23 -21.28
CA GLU A 381 9.17 3.40 -22.06
C GLU A 381 10.42 3.01 -21.24
N ILE A 382 11.03 3.95 -20.53
CA ILE A 382 12.16 3.69 -19.63
C ILE A 382 11.77 2.65 -18.54
N ALA A 383 10.63 2.82 -17.90
CA ALA A 383 10.19 1.89 -16.85
C ALA A 383 9.89 0.48 -17.39
N ILE A 384 9.29 0.37 -18.59
CA ILE A 384 9.04 -0.89 -19.28
C ILE A 384 10.37 -1.59 -19.61
N HIS A 385 11.32 -0.90 -20.23
CA HIS A 385 12.65 -1.46 -20.52
C HIS A 385 13.37 -1.93 -19.25
N LYS A 386 13.31 -1.12 -18.18
CA LYS A 386 13.92 -1.47 -16.89
C LYS A 386 13.29 -2.73 -16.30
N PHE A 387 11.97 -2.84 -16.28
CA PHE A 387 11.28 -4.00 -15.71
C PHE A 387 11.51 -5.28 -16.51
N LEU A 388 11.28 -5.24 -17.83
CA LEU A 388 11.44 -6.41 -18.69
C LEU A 388 12.90 -6.89 -18.73
N GLY A 389 13.86 -5.95 -18.78
CA GLY A 389 15.27 -6.29 -18.74
C GLY A 389 15.70 -6.87 -17.39
N ASN A 390 15.23 -6.32 -16.26
CA ASN A 390 15.47 -6.91 -14.94
C ASN A 390 14.98 -8.38 -14.87
N SER A 391 13.82 -8.66 -15.43
CA SER A 391 13.21 -10.00 -15.43
C SER A 391 14.08 -10.99 -16.24
N ILE A 392 14.57 -10.59 -17.42
CA ILE A 392 15.52 -11.39 -18.21
C ILE A 392 16.83 -11.62 -17.46
N ILE A 393 17.44 -10.55 -16.93
CA ILE A 393 18.72 -10.64 -16.23
C ILE A 393 18.62 -11.62 -15.07
N LYS A 394 17.58 -11.49 -14.24
CA LYS A 394 17.34 -12.41 -13.13
C LYS A 394 17.18 -13.86 -13.58
N ARG A 395 16.52 -14.09 -14.74
CA ARG A 395 16.31 -15.44 -15.29
C ARG A 395 17.60 -16.07 -15.83
N LEU A 396 18.53 -15.25 -16.34
CA LEU A 396 19.79 -15.69 -16.98
C LEU A 396 21.01 -15.54 -16.05
N GLU A 397 20.85 -15.01 -14.85
CA GLU A 397 21.94 -14.74 -13.91
C GLU A 397 22.69 -16.02 -13.53
N GLY A 398 24.02 -15.95 -13.49
CA GLY A 398 24.89 -17.04 -13.06
C GLY A 398 25.02 -18.22 -14.04
N ILE A 399 24.41 -18.16 -15.23
CA ILE A 399 24.40 -19.26 -16.20
C ILE A 399 25.30 -18.90 -17.41
N ASN A 400 26.16 -19.85 -17.82
CA ASN A 400 26.91 -19.79 -19.06
C ASN A 400 26.21 -20.64 -20.11
N PHE A 401 25.81 -20.01 -21.22
CA PHE A 401 25.12 -20.68 -22.32
C PHE A 401 26.10 -21.00 -23.41
N GLN A 402 25.92 -22.16 -24.08
CA GLN A 402 26.71 -22.62 -25.20
C GLN A 402 25.98 -22.43 -26.55
N SER A 403 24.65 -22.28 -26.50
CA SER A 403 23.82 -22.18 -27.70
C SER A 403 22.59 -21.32 -27.51
N ASN A 404 21.99 -20.85 -28.60
CA ASN A 404 20.70 -20.17 -28.60
C ASN A 404 19.58 -21.09 -28.08
N GLU A 405 19.68 -22.40 -28.30
CA GLU A 405 18.71 -23.37 -27.80
C GLU A 405 18.67 -23.41 -26.25
N GLU A 406 19.85 -23.41 -25.61
CA GLU A 406 19.93 -23.35 -24.15
C GLU A 406 19.29 -22.06 -23.60
N ILE A 407 19.50 -20.91 -24.26
CA ILE A 407 18.83 -19.66 -23.90
C ILE A 407 17.32 -19.82 -24.00
N ARG A 408 16.79 -20.31 -25.12
CA ARG A 408 15.36 -20.51 -25.32
C ARG A 408 14.75 -21.42 -24.26
N GLN A 409 15.40 -22.54 -23.95
CA GLN A 409 14.94 -23.48 -22.91
C GLN A 409 14.91 -22.81 -21.54
N ARG A 410 15.95 -22.03 -21.19
CA ARG A 410 16.01 -21.33 -19.91
C ARG A 410 14.95 -20.24 -19.79
N LEU A 411 14.60 -19.58 -20.86
CA LEU A 411 13.58 -18.52 -20.88
C LEU A 411 12.15 -19.06 -20.76
N LYS A 412 11.88 -20.32 -21.09
CA LYS A 412 10.54 -20.88 -20.95
C LYS A 412 9.99 -20.67 -19.55
N PRO A 413 8.74 -20.24 -19.41
CA PRO A 413 8.09 -20.14 -18.10
C PRO A 413 7.94 -21.51 -17.43
N ASP A 414 8.03 -21.53 -16.11
CA ASP A 414 7.86 -22.73 -15.31
C ASP A 414 6.37 -23.08 -15.08
N THR A 415 5.47 -22.16 -15.41
CA THR A 415 4.01 -22.29 -15.27
C THR A 415 3.32 -21.42 -16.32
N GLU A 416 2.06 -21.72 -16.62
CA GLU A 416 1.18 -20.87 -17.43
C GLU A 416 0.48 -19.80 -16.59
N ILE A 417 0.48 -19.94 -15.26
CA ILE A 417 -0.12 -18.95 -14.35
C ILE A 417 0.71 -17.66 -14.41
N GLY A 418 0.00 -16.54 -14.51
CA GLY A 418 0.61 -15.22 -14.57
C GLY A 418 0.32 -14.48 -15.87
N THR A 419 -0.16 -15.17 -16.90
CA THR A 419 -0.63 -14.51 -18.14
C THR A 419 -1.83 -13.60 -17.86
N GLY A 420 -2.07 -12.62 -18.75
CA GLY A 420 -3.22 -11.72 -18.66
C GLY A 420 -3.05 -10.56 -17.69
N GLU A 421 -4.14 -10.13 -17.08
CA GLU A 421 -4.19 -8.98 -16.19
C GLU A 421 -3.72 -9.32 -14.76
N TRP A 422 -3.15 -8.33 -14.10
CA TRP A 422 -2.75 -8.38 -12.70
C TRP A 422 -3.50 -7.34 -11.89
N VAL A 423 -3.78 -7.66 -10.63
CA VAL A 423 -4.49 -6.80 -9.69
C VAL A 423 -3.67 -6.56 -8.42
N ASP A 424 -3.95 -5.45 -7.74
CA ASP A 424 -3.47 -5.16 -6.38
C ASP A 424 -4.67 -5.25 -5.42
N MET A 425 -4.66 -6.27 -4.60
CA MET A 425 -5.68 -6.54 -3.58
C MET A 425 -5.35 -5.84 -2.26
N SER A 426 -4.98 -4.56 -2.33
CA SER A 426 -4.53 -3.77 -1.18
C SER A 426 -3.31 -4.38 -0.49
N GLY A 427 -2.20 -4.48 -1.23
CA GLY A 427 -0.93 -5.04 -0.75
C GLY A 427 -0.48 -6.29 -1.49
N LEU A 428 -1.35 -7.25 -1.71
CA LEU A 428 -1.08 -8.44 -2.51
C LEU A 428 -1.23 -8.13 -3.99
N ILE A 429 -0.16 -8.30 -4.75
CA ILE A 429 -0.16 -8.23 -6.22
C ILE A 429 -0.23 -9.65 -6.76
N ALA A 430 -1.27 -9.95 -7.54
CA ALA A 430 -1.50 -11.30 -8.06
C ALA A 430 -2.09 -11.29 -9.47
N PRO A 431 -1.96 -12.39 -10.24
CA PRO A 431 -2.68 -12.58 -11.48
C PRO A 431 -4.19 -12.55 -11.23
N LYS A 432 -4.92 -11.81 -12.06
CA LYS A 432 -6.38 -11.74 -11.95
C LYS A 432 -7.05 -13.11 -12.09
N SER A 433 -6.51 -14.00 -12.92
CA SER A 433 -6.98 -15.38 -13.08
C SER A 433 -7.00 -16.16 -11.75
N GLU A 434 -5.98 -16.00 -10.90
CA GLU A 434 -5.90 -16.69 -9.62
C GLU A 434 -6.89 -16.10 -8.61
N ILE A 435 -7.06 -14.77 -8.64
CA ILE A 435 -8.12 -14.14 -7.86
C ILE A 435 -9.50 -14.63 -8.32
N ASP A 436 -9.79 -14.62 -9.62
CA ASP A 436 -11.09 -15.08 -10.15
C ASP A 436 -11.33 -16.56 -9.76
N ARG A 437 -10.32 -17.43 -9.84
CA ARG A 437 -10.41 -18.84 -9.40
C ARG A 437 -10.79 -18.96 -7.93
N LEU A 438 -10.17 -18.13 -7.07
CA LEU A 438 -10.52 -18.08 -5.64
C LEU A 438 -11.97 -17.62 -5.44
N LEU A 439 -12.40 -16.55 -6.13
CA LEU A 439 -13.75 -16.00 -6.02
C LEU A 439 -14.81 -17.02 -6.47
N ASP A 440 -14.56 -17.72 -7.57
CA ASP A 440 -15.42 -18.78 -8.06
C ASP A 440 -15.49 -19.96 -7.07
N GLY A 441 -14.35 -20.30 -6.44
CA GLY A 441 -14.29 -21.31 -5.40
C GLY A 441 -15.10 -20.95 -4.15
N ILE A 442 -15.16 -19.67 -3.79
CA ILE A 442 -16.00 -19.19 -2.68
C ILE A 442 -17.49 -19.25 -3.09
N GLU A 443 -17.85 -18.78 -4.27
CA GLU A 443 -19.23 -18.78 -4.77
C GLU A 443 -19.82 -20.20 -4.88
N ASN A 444 -19.06 -21.16 -5.40
CA ASN A 444 -19.51 -22.53 -5.53
C ASN A 444 -19.39 -23.35 -4.23
N GLY A 445 -18.81 -22.78 -3.16
CA GLY A 445 -18.67 -23.39 -1.84
C GLY A 445 -17.52 -24.38 -1.68
N SER A 446 -16.63 -24.55 -2.68
CA SER A 446 -15.41 -25.37 -2.55
C SER A 446 -14.40 -24.73 -1.60
N VAL A 447 -14.41 -23.38 -1.50
CA VAL A 447 -13.66 -22.61 -0.51
C VAL A 447 -14.67 -21.98 0.47
N ASN A 448 -14.76 -22.50 1.69
CA ASN A 448 -15.83 -22.18 2.64
C ASN A 448 -15.33 -21.84 4.07
N ARG A 449 -14.06 -21.52 4.23
CA ARG A 449 -13.46 -21.16 5.54
C ARG A 449 -12.48 -20.02 5.39
N LEU A 450 -12.42 -19.10 6.36
CA LEU A 450 -11.46 -17.99 6.38
C LEU A 450 -10.01 -18.50 6.25
N LYS A 451 -9.67 -19.63 6.91
CA LYS A 451 -8.34 -20.22 6.81
C LYS A 451 -7.97 -20.62 5.38
N SER A 452 -8.92 -21.20 4.62
CA SER A 452 -8.67 -21.62 3.23
C SER A 452 -8.53 -20.41 2.31
N ILE A 453 -9.33 -19.36 2.52
CA ILE A 453 -9.22 -18.08 1.78
C ILE A 453 -7.83 -17.46 2.02
N ASN A 454 -7.39 -17.37 3.27
CA ASN A 454 -6.07 -16.82 3.60
C ASN A 454 -4.92 -17.68 3.05
N ALA A 455 -5.07 -19.01 3.03
CA ALA A 455 -4.07 -19.91 2.43
C ALA A 455 -3.91 -19.65 0.91
N SER A 456 -4.99 -19.36 0.19
CA SER A 456 -4.90 -19.01 -1.24
C SER A 456 -4.15 -17.69 -1.46
N PHE A 457 -4.33 -16.70 -0.60
CA PHE A 457 -3.54 -15.45 -0.68
C PHE A 457 -2.05 -15.70 -0.36
N ALA A 458 -1.75 -16.55 0.61
CA ALA A 458 -0.39 -16.97 0.91
C ALA A 458 0.29 -17.62 -0.30
N GLU A 459 -0.38 -18.57 -0.94
CA GLU A 459 0.10 -19.27 -2.13
C GLU A 459 0.39 -18.31 -3.28
N MET A 460 -0.51 -17.36 -3.55
CA MET A 460 -0.30 -16.34 -4.59
C MET A 460 0.91 -15.45 -4.29
N HIS A 461 1.12 -15.08 -3.02
CA HIS A 461 2.25 -14.27 -2.60
C HIS A 461 3.58 -15.04 -2.70
N GLU A 462 3.62 -16.29 -2.27
CA GLU A 462 4.80 -17.16 -2.33
C GLU A 462 5.25 -17.40 -3.77
N ASN A 463 4.29 -17.59 -4.68
CA ASN A 463 4.57 -17.84 -6.09
C ASN A 463 4.68 -16.57 -6.96
N TYR A 464 4.66 -15.38 -6.35
CA TYR A 464 4.66 -14.11 -7.06
C TYR A 464 5.72 -14.03 -8.16
N TYR A 465 6.97 -14.34 -7.88
CA TYR A 465 8.06 -14.21 -8.86
C TYR A 465 8.02 -15.24 -9.99
N THR A 466 7.46 -16.42 -9.72
CA THR A 466 7.23 -17.44 -10.75
C THR A 466 6.16 -16.97 -11.73
N TYR A 467 5.07 -16.42 -11.22
CA TYR A 467 3.99 -15.85 -12.03
C TYR A 467 4.41 -14.57 -12.74
N GLU A 468 5.20 -13.69 -12.07
CA GLU A 468 5.78 -12.48 -12.67
C GLU A 468 6.63 -12.82 -13.90
N TRP A 469 7.45 -13.88 -13.82
CA TRP A 469 8.27 -14.31 -14.95
C TRP A 469 7.41 -14.73 -16.15
N THR A 470 6.37 -15.51 -15.94
CA THR A 470 5.43 -15.89 -17.01
C THR A 470 4.85 -14.66 -17.71
N TRP A 471 4.40 -13.68 -16.93
CA TRP A 471 3.89 -12.42 -17.47
C TRP A 471 4.97 -11.64 -18.24
N ALA A 472 6.13 -11.49 -17.65
CA ALA A 472 7.24 -10.75 -18.23
C ALA A 472 7.71 -11.39 -19.54
N TYR A 473 7.80 -12.72 -19.61
CA TYR A 473 8.18 -13.44 -20.81
C TYR A 473 7.23 -13.15 -21.98
N ASN A 474 5.92 -13.19 -21.75
CA ASN A 474 4.95 -12.86 -22.77
C ASN A 474 5.05 -11.38 -23.19
N LYS A 475 5.25 -10.47 -22.25
CA LYS A 475 5.40 -9.04 -22.54
C LYS A 475 6.70 -8.69 -23.25
N ILE A 476 7.77 -9.44 -23.03
CA ILE A 476 9.03 -9.32 -23.77
C ILE A 476 8.82 -9.66 -25.24
N GLN A 477 8.15 -10.77 -25.53
CA GLN A 477 7.83 -11.16 -26.91
C GLN A 477 7.00 -10.11 -27.63
N GLU A 478 5.91 -9.66 -26.98
CA GLU A 478 5.02 -8.62 -27.51
C GLU A 478 5.76 -7.29 -27.74
N PHE A 479 6.54 -6.83 -26.75
CA PHE A 479 7.16 -5.51 -26.78
C PHE A 479 8.35 -5.41 -27.73
N TYR A 480 9.16 -6.47 -27.82
CA TYR A 480 10.34 -6.52 -28.68
C TYR A 480 10.09 -7.21 -30.03
N GLY A 481 8.88 -7.72 -30.26
CA GLY A 481 8.49 -8.41 -31.50
C GLY A 481 9.25 -9.72 -31.71
N LEU A 482 9.39 -10.54 -30.66
CA LEU A 482 10.17 -11.78 -30.70
C LEU A 482 9.27 -13.00 -30.91
N ASN A 483 9.75 -13.94 -31.74
CA ASN A 483 9.19 -15.28 -31.79
C ASN A 483 9.88 -16.15 -30.73
N PRO A 484 9.16 -16.78 -29.79
CA PRO A 484 9.74 -17.63 -28.74
C PRO A 484 10.72 -18.69 -29.24
N ASP A 485 10.42 -19.29 -30.39
CA ASP A 485 11.18 -20.40 -30.96
C ASP A 485 12.44 -19.93 -31.71
N GLU A 486 12.57 -18.61 -31.94
CA GLU A 486 13.64 -18.00 -32.74
C GLU A 486 14.52 -17.03 -31.95
N ILE A 487 14.32 -16.91 -30.64
CA ILE A 487 15.11 -16.00 -29.78
C ILE A 487 16.59 -16.36 -29.86
N THR A 488 17.41 -15.36 -30.13
CA THR A 488 18.85 -15.48 -30.25
C THR A 488 19.62 -14.74 -29.17
N ALA A 489 20.91 -15.02 -29.03
CA ALA A 489 21.81 -14.26 -28.17
C ALA A 489 21.81 -12.75 -28.52
N GLN A 490 21.69 -12.39 -29.80
CA GLN A 490 21.63 -10.99 -30.23
C GLN A 490 20.35 -10.28 -29.75
N ASP A 491 19.22 -10.98 -29.71
CA ASP A 491 17.98 -10.43 -29.16
C ASP A 491 18.14 -10.10 -27.67
N ILE A 492 18.73 -11.01 -26.91
CA ILE A 492 19.01 -10.79 -25.49
C ILE A 492 19.98 -9.63 -25.30
N ILE A 493 21.04 -9.53 -26.09
CA ILE A 493 21.98 -8.40 -26.04
C ILE A 493 21.26 -7.08 -26.32
N ARG A 494 20.34 -7.04 -27.29
CA ARG A 494 19.52 -5.86 -27.59
C ARG A 494 18.71 -5.44 -26.40
N ILE A 495 18.05 -6.39 -25.71
CA ILE A 495 17.23 -6.12 -24.52
C ILE A 495 18.10 -5.64 -23.36
N VAL A 496 19.25 -6.27 -23.11
CA VAL A 496 20.17 -5.88 -22.03
C VAL A 496 20.77 -4.49 -22.28
N LYS A 497 21.05 -4.12 -23.52
CA LYS A 497 21.48 -2.75 -23.87
C LYS A 497 20.40 -1.73 -23.56
N ALA A 498 19.16 -1.96 -24.01
CA ALA A 498 18.03 -1.09 -23.73
C ALA A 498 17.74 -0.97 -22.21
N TRP A 499 17.82 -2.09 -21.47
CA TRP A 499 17.73 -2.09 -20.01
C TRP A 499 18.83 -1.24 -19.36
N LYS A 500 20.09 -1.41 -19.76
CA LYS A 500 21.20 -0.65 -19.19
C LYS A 500 21.01 0.87 -19.39
N GLU A 501 20.64 1.27 -20.60
CA GLU A 501 20.34 2.67 -20.91
C GLU A 501 19.16 3.20 -20.05
N ALA A 502 18.12 2.40 -19.89
CA ALA A 502 16.94 2.76 -19.10
C ALA A 502 17.27 2.90 -17.61
N VAL A 503 17.98 1.94 -17.01
CA VAL A 503 18.34 1.97 -15.58
C VAL A 503 19.27 3.14 -15.29
N VAL A 504 20.37 3.26 -16.03
CA VAL A 504 21.37 4.33 -15.84
C VAL A 504 20.73 5.70 -16.10
N GLY A 505 19.89 5.80 -17.14
CA GLY A 505 19.18 7.04 -17.45
C GLY A 505 18.20 7.46 -16.35
N LEU A 506 17.48 6.51 -15.76
CA LEU A 506 16.58 6.79 -14.64
C LEU A 506 17.36 7.22 -13.39
N ASP A 507 18.42 6.50 -13.05
CA ASP A 507 19.24 6.83 -11.86
C ASP A 507 19.91 8.20 -11.98
N LYS A 508 20.36 8.59 -13.18
CA LYS A 508 20.85 9.96 -13.44
C LYS A 508 19.76 11.01 -13.19
N MET A 509 18.50 10.75 -13.59
CA MET A 509 17.40 11.66 -13.32
C MET A 509 17.08 11.75 -11.82
N VAL A 510 17.22 10.65 -11.06
CA VAL A 510 17.09 10.64 -9.60
C VAL A 510 18.23 11.42 -8.93
N TYR A 511 19.45 11.27 -9.43
CA TYR A 511 20.60 12.07 -8.97
C TYR A 511 20.37 13.58 -9.20
N ASP A 512 19.88 13.96 -10.37
CA ASP A 512 19.55 15.35 -10.68
C ASP A 512 18.40 15.89 -9.83
N ASP A 513 17.43 15.04 -9.46
CA ASP A 513 16.36 15.40 -8.55
C ASP A 513 16.88 15.62 -7.12
N ALA A 514 17.80 14.78 -6.64
CA ALA A 514 18.45 14.95 -5.35
C ALA A 514 19.25 16.27 -5.27
N ARG A 515 19.90 16.66 -6.36
CA ARG A 515 20.70 17.92 -6.41
C ARG A 515 19.86 19.16 -6.16
N LYS A 516 18.57 19.13 -6.46
CA LYS A 516 17.67 20.28 -6.20
C LYS A 516 17.54 20.62 -4.70
N GLU A 517 17.70 19.61 -3.83
CA GLU A 517 17.67 19.83 -2.37
C GLU A 517 18.91 20.58 -1.83
N PHE A 518 19.93 20.79 -2.67
CA PHE A 518 21.14 21.51 -2.38
C PHE A 518 21.26 22.82 -3.19
N SER A 519 20.13 23.32 -3.68
CA SER A 519 20.07 24.60 -4.41
C SER A 519 20.01 25.79 -3.45
N LEU A 520 20.29 26.99 -3.96
CA LEU A 520 20.20 28.23 -3.19
C LEU A 520 18.83 28.42 -2.51
N SER A 521 17.75 28.02 -3.17
CA SER A 521 16.40 28.10 -2.57
C SER A 521 16.24 27.20 -1.34
N SER A 522 16.97 26.09 -1.28
CA SER A 522 16.96 25.17 -0.13
C SER A 522 17.77 25.71 1.05
N MET A 523 18.63 26.69 0.84
CA MET A 523 19.44 27.34 1.87
C MET A 523 18.72 28.54 2.51
N THR A 524 17.52 28.89 2.04
CA THR A 524 16.73 29.97 2.62
C THR A 524 16.47 29.73 4.11
N GLY A 525 16.82 30.68 4.95
CA GLY A 525 16.68 30.62 6.41
C GLY A 525 17.91 30.06 7.14
N PHE A 526 18.95 29.64 6.43
CA PHE A 526 20.25 29.35 7.01
C PHE A 526 21.10 30.61 7.10
N GLY A 527 22.11 30.61 8.03
CA GLY A 527 23.06 31.68 8.19
C GLY A 527 22.51 32.96 8.82
N ALA A 528 21.28 32.97 9.30
CA ALA A 528 20.63 34.10 10.02
C ALA A 528 21.03 35.50 9.53
N ASP A 529 21.85 36.23 10.31
CA ASP A 529 22.29 37.60 10.02
C ASP A 529 23.61 37.65 9.21
N GLY A 530 24.10 36.50 8.75
CA GLY A 530 25.39 36.35 8.11
C GLY A 530 25.43 36.63 6.61
N SER A 531 26.62 36.52 6.06
CA SER A 531 26.89 36.62 4.64
C SER A 531 26.38 35.38 3.87
N HIS A 532 26.43 35.42 2.54
CA HIS A 532 26.10 34.28 1.70
C HIS A 532 27.00 33.04 1.95
N ASP A 533 28.27 33.29 2.28
CA ASP A 533 29.21 32.23 2.60
C ASP A 533 28.89 31.58 3.97
N GLU A 534 28.48 32.36 4.95
CA GLU A 534 28.02 31.86 6.25
C GLU A 534 26.72 31.07 6.11
N MET A 535 25.79 31.53 5.28
CA MET A 535 24.57 30.77 4.95
C MET A 535 24.92 29.39 4.36
N LYS A 536 25.87 29.33 3.43
CA LYS A 536 26.29 28.06 2.81
C LYS A 536 26.98 27.14 3.83
N GLN A 537 27.87 27.70 4.68
CA GLN A 537 28.55 26.94 5.73
C GLN A 537 27.55 26.38 6.76
N ASP A 538 26.59 27.19 7.20
CA ASP A 538 25.52 26.73 8.10
C ASP A 538 24.67 25.61 7.48
N PHE A 539 24.28 25.77 6.24
CA PHE A 539 23.57 24.71 5.50
C PHE A 539 24.38 23.42 5.42
N GLU A 540 25.68 23.50 5.06
CA GLU A 540 26.56 22.33 4.96
C GLU A 540 26.79 21.66 6.32
N GLN A 541 26.87 22.42 7.42
CA GLN A 541 26.99 21.87 8.77
C GLN A 541 25.72 21.09 9.20
N VAL A 542 24.55 21.58 8.83
CA VAL A 542 23.26 20.96 9.22
C VAL A 542 22.82 19.84 8.26
N ARG A 543 23.00 20.03 6.96
CA ARG A 543 22.50 19.12 5.92
C ARG A 543 23.58 18.20 5.35
N GLY A 544 24.82 18.48 5.59
CA GLY A 544 25.95 17.81 4.97
C GLY A 544 26.21 18.28 3.54
N ASP A 545 27.25 17.75 2.94
CA ASP A 545 27.63 18.00 1.55
C ASP A 545 26.89 17.05 0.60
N PHE A 546 26.57 17.55 -0.61
CA PHE A 546 25.82 16.78 -1.62
C PHE A 546 26.57 15.51 -2.04
N GLU A 547 27.86 15.62 -2.33
CA GLU A 547 28.63 14.50 -2.90
C GLU A 547 28.88 13.39 -1.85
N SER A 548 28.90 13.73 -0.57
CA SER A 548 29.03 12.78 0.54
C SER A 548 27.70 12.23 1.07
N ASN A 549 26.57 12.74 0.57
CA ASN A 549 25.24 12.29 0.99
C ASN A 549 25.04 10.80 0.71
N THR A 550 24.62 10.04 1.71
CA THR A 550 24.48 8.58 1.62
C THR A 550 23.52 8.11 0.53
N PHE A 551 22.46 8.86 0.24
CA PHE A 551 21.55 8.54 -0.86
C PHE A 551 22.22 8.80 -2.21
N VAL A 552 22.92 9.92 -2.35
CA VAL A 552 23.64 10.30 -3.59
C VAL A 552 24.73 9.28 -3.91
N THR A 553 25.57 8.92 -2.93
CA THR A 553 26.62 7.91 -3.10
C THR A 553 26.04 6.53 -3.45
N ALA A 554 24.90 6.16 -2.87
CA ALA A 554 24.19 4.90 -3.21
C ALA A 554 23.67 4.91 -4.65
N VAL A 555 23.13 6.04 -5.14
CA VAL A 555 22.69 6.19 -6.54
C VAL A 555 23.86 6.08 -7.50
N LEU A 556 24.99 6.75 -7.25
CA LEU A 556 26.20 6.67 -8.08
C LEU A 556 26.74 5.25 -8.13
N LYS A 557 26.84 4.59 -6.98
CA LYS A 557 27.25 3.19 -6.92
C LYS A 557 26.30 2.27 -7.71
N HIS A 558 24.99 2.49 -7.61
CA HIS A 558 24.01 1.71 -8.36
C HIS A 558 24.19 1.89 -9.88
N ILE A 559 24.52 3.10 -10.36
CA ILE A 559 24.85 3.38 -11.77
C ILE A 559 26.08 2.55 -12.20
N GLU A 560 27.15 2.55 -11.40
CA GLU A 560 28.37 1.78 -11.67
C GLU A 560 28.08 0.28 -11.72
N ASP A 561 27.41 -0.26 -10.69
CA ASP A 561 27.08 -1.68 -10.56
C ASP A 561 26.21 -2.15 -11.72
N LYS A 562 25.19 -1.37 -12.11
CA LYS A 562 24.29 -1.72 -13.24
C LYS A 562 24.97 -1.61 -14.59
N THR A 563 25.88 -0.65 -14.74
CA THR A 563 26.72 -0.52 -15.95
C THR A 563 27.64 -1.73 -16.09
N ALA A 564 28.32 -2.11 -15.01
CA ALA A 564 29.21 -3.27 -14.98
C ALA A 564 28.45 -4.58 -15.27
N LEU A 565 27.31 -4.80 -14.59
CA LEU A 565 26.45 -5.97 -14.81
C LEU A 565 25.99 -6.08 -16.28
N GLY A 566 25.53 -4.98 -16.86
CA GLY A 566 25.09 -4.97 -18.25
C GLY A 566 26.23 -5.28 -19.23
N ASN A 567 27.43 -4.73 -19.00
CA ASN A 567 28.60 -4.99 -19.85
C ASN A 567 29.07 -6.44 -19.74
N GLU A 568 29.10 -7.01 -18.53
CA GLU A 568 29.44 -8.40 -18.29
C GLU A 568 28.48 -9.36 -19.00
N LEU A 569 27.17 -9.14 -18.85
CA LEU A 569 26.15 -9.95 -19.51
C LEU A 569 26.25 -9.89 -21.03
N ILE A 570 26.44 -8.70 -21.60
CA ILE A 570 26.63 -8.53 -23.05
C ILE A 570 27.85 -9.31 -23.53
N LYS A 571 28.96 -9.24 -22.79
CA LYS A 571 30.20 -9.98 -23.13
C LYS A 571 30.00 -11.49 -23.05
N ARG A 572 29.36 -11.96 -21.96
CA ARG A 572 29.12 -13.39 -21.73
C ARG A 572 28.18 -14.00 -22.78
N ILE A 573 27.09 -13.31 -23.11
CA ILE A 573 26.12 -13.78 -24.10
C ILE A 573 26.69 -13.63 -25.52
N GLY A 574 27.50 -12.60 -25.78
CA GLY A 574 28.14 -12.36 -27.08
C GLY A 574 29.25 -13.39 -27.45
N SER A 575 29.67 -14.23 -26.49
CA SER A 575 30.61 -15.33 -26.75
C SER A 575 29.93 -16.59 -27.31
N ILE A 576 28.61 -16.62 -27.38
CA ILE A 576 27.83 -17.73 -27.93
C ILE A 576 27.97 -17.68 -29.46
N GLN A 577 28.51 -18.75 -30.06
CA GLN A 577 28.56 -18.92 -31.51
C GLN A 577 27.17 -19.30 -32.03
N GLU A 578 26.80 -18.80 -33.21
CA GLU A 578 25.54 -19.09 -33.90
C GLU A 578 25.33 -20.58 -34.18
#